data_80b939b97ba0e442e99d3b4248b7508c
#
_entry.id   80b939b97ba0e442e99d3b4248b7508c
#
_cell.length_a   1.000
_cell.length_b   1.000
_cell.length_c   1.000
_cell.angle_alpha   90.00
_cell.angle_beta   90.00
_cell.angle_gamma   90.00
#
_symmetry.space_group_name_H-M   'P 1'
#
loop_
_entity.id
_entity.type
_entity.pdbx_description
1 polymer ?
#
loop_
_entity_poly.entity_id
_entity_poly.type
_entity_poly.pdbx_seq_one_letter_code
_entity_poly.pdbx_strand_id
1 'polypeptide(L)'
;MKIDSCRKFICILYTFAIIKLSCSSNKGGVWLKIRLGLLGPSDSIEFVEAVLKNWPEFIFTSIECLAQEDLDEKVTPLLMEEMDMWLCTGPITYNIVQSWNQLKTPVFYVMYKGSSLYKTVLKVLYEHKIDVNEISYDAGNSDAWEQALVEAGIEVKPKFVESETISLKELVHYHFKLWESGQTKAAITGHPIHHELQLLGVPTYRLFPSSMAVEAVITNMLRTYEMLRYKATQIAVQIIEIDPFLGIAKNNFSTDELFRMELKIMEHLLTYTKSIHGSIKSTRFGRYVIFTTRGLMEDITKNFNQMPDIEDFTQLDQEAMTCGIGIGQTVYDAEINAGNALLHAKDCGKGSWMVCFDDKKIAGPLGKPEQLTYSYTSEELEALSQKTTLSVMTLNKLKSSLKKLASDELNANELAKYMQIPARSARRILTTLEEKGFAEVVAEEKPHTRGRPRKVYKISPF
;
A
#
# COMPACT_ATOMS: atom_id res chain seq x y z
N MET A 1 -15.49 7.23 47.41
CA MET A 1 -15.44 6.48 46.12
C MET A 1 -16.19 7.18 45.00
N LYS A 2 -16.23 8.53 44.95
CA LYS A 2 -16.89 9.35 43.88
C LYS A 2 -15.99 10.43 43.26
N ILE A 3 -14.72 10.53 43.65
CA ILE A 3 -13.81 11.59 43.19
C ILE A 3 -12.88 11.12 42.06
N ASP A 4 -12.61 9.79 41.96
CA ASP A 4 -11.72 9.25 40.92
C ASP A 4 -12.39 9.11 39.53
N SER A 5 -13.71 8.99 39.49
CA SER A 5 -14.46 8.89 38.23
C SER A 5 -14.50 10.23 37.48
N CYS A 6 -14.56 11.37 38.19
CA CYS A 6 -14.52 12.71 37.61
C CYS A 6 -13.13 13.08 37.04
N ARG A 7 -12.05 12.61 37.71
CA ARG A 7 -10.68 12.87 37.19
C ARG A 7 -10.39 12.14 35.88
N LYS A 8 -10.89 10.93 35.69
CA LYS A 8 -10.73 10.20 34.41
C LYS A 8 -11.53 10.83 33.28
N PHE A 9 -12.74 11.34 33.55
CA PHE A 9 -13.54 12.05 32.54
C PHE A 9 -12.92 13.40 32.13
N ILE A 10 -12.36 14.12 33.09
CA ILE A 10 -11.63 15.38 32.83
C ILE A 10 -10.34 15.12 32.07
N CYS A 11 -9.62 14.03 32.34
CA CYS A 11 -8.43 13.64 31.55
C CYS A 11 -8.78 13.31 30.09
N ILE A 12 -9.88 12.63 29.82
CA ILE A 12 -10.32 12.29 28.45
C ILE A 12 -10.74 13.57 27.70
N LEU A 13 -11.46 14.49 28.37
CA LEU A 13 -11.82 15.78 27.78
C LEU A 13 -10.59 16.70 27.58
N TYR A 14 -9.59 16.64 28.45
CA TYR A 14 -8.32 17.35 28.28
C TYR A 14 -7.48 16.76 27.13
N THR A 15 -7.49 15.43 26.95
CA THR A 15 -6.79 14.78 25.82
C THR A 15 -7.46 15.13 24.49
N PHE A 16 -8.80 15.18 24.45
CA PHE A 16 -9.53 15.66 23.27
C PHE A 16 -9.34 17.15 22.99
N ALA A 17 -9.28 17.99 24.04
CA ALA A 17 -8.99 19.42 23.90
C ALA A 17 -7.54 19.68 23.50
N ILE A 18 -6.57 18.89 23.96
CA ILE A 18 -5.15 19.00 23.56
C ILE A 18 -4.96 18.55 22.11
N ILE A 19 -5.66 17.51 21.64
CA ILE A 19 -5.66 17.13 20.22
C ILE A 19 -6.27 18.23 19.35
N LYS A 20 -7.35 18.85 19.80
CA LYS A 20 -7.95 20.01 19.10
C LYS A 20 -7.08 21.28 19.18
N LEU A 21 -6.34 21.48 20.28
CA LEU A 21 -5.44 22.62 20.47
C LEU A 21 -4.07 22.44 19.80
N SER A 22 -3.57 21.22 19.65
CA SER A 22 -2.34 20.96 18.87
C SER A 22 -2.56 21.11 17.36
N CYS A 23 -3.79 20.92 16.87
CA CYS A 23 -4.17 21.25 15.49
C CYS A 23 -4.43 22.76 15.28
N SER A 24 -4.68 23.56 16.34
CA SER A 24 -5.05 24.98 16.19
C SER A 24 -3.91 25.99 16.39
N SER A 25 -2.67 25.56 16.68
CA SER A 25 -1.57 26.48 17.00
C SER A 25 -0.53 26.64 15.90
N ASN A 26 -0.94 26.69 14.61
CA ASN A 26 -0.06 27.21 13.58
C ASN A 26 -0.79 28.27 12.73
N LYS A 27 -0.87 29.46 13.26
CA LYS A 27 -1.31 30.65 12.53
C LYS A 27 -0.24 30.99 11.50
N GLY A 28 -0.48 30.62 10.21
CA GLY A 28 0.34 31.10 9.10
C GLY A 28 0.61 30.12 7.95
N GLY A 29 0.19 28.86 8.03
CA GLY A 29 0.33 27.90 6.94
C GLY A 29 -0.92 27.89 6.05
N VAL A 30 -0.75 27.99 4.74
CA VAL A 30 -1.79 27.65 3.77
C VAL A 30 -2.08 26.16 3.97
N TRP A 31 -3.20 25.82 4.61
CA TRP A 31 -3.65 24.45 4.74
C TRP A 31 -4.02 23.96 3.32
N LEU A 32 -3.19 23.11 2.73
CA LEU A 32 -3.61 22.38 1.56
C LEU A 32 -4.83 21.56 1.98
N LYS A 33 -5.98 21.86 1.39
CA LYS A 33 -7.21 21.13 1.67
C LYS A 33 -7.15 19.77 0.99
N ILE A 34 -7.57 18.73 1.70
CA ILE A 34 -7.61 17.35 1.22
C ILE A 34 -8.83 17.21 0.30
N ARG A 35 -8.61 16.81 -0.94
CA ARG A 35 -9.68 16.57 -1.93
C ARG A 35 -10.22 15.16 -1.73
N LEU A 36 -11.48 15.07 -1.33
CA LEU A 36 -12.16 13.85 -0.95
C LEU A 36 -13.29 13.52 -1.91
N GLY A 37 -13.26 12.34 -2.54
CA GLY A 37 -14.42 11.78 -3.22
C GLY A 37 -15.30 11.02 -2.22
N LEU A 38 -16.59 11.37 -2.15
CA LEU A 38 -17.57 10.72 -1.26
C LEU A 38 -18.56 9.91 -2.11
N LEU A 39 -18.62 8.59 -1.85
CA LEU A 39 -19.41 7.64 -2.62
C LEU A 39 -20.43 6.92 -1.77
N GLY A 40 -21.68 6.83 -2.26
CA GLY A 40 -22.72 6.06 -1.60
C GLY A 40 -24.12 6.40 -2.04
N PRO A 41 -25.17 5.88 -1.39
CA PRO A 41 -26.54 6.32 -1.55
C PRO A 41 -26.73 7.78 -1.09
N SER A 42 -27.61 8.53 -1.76
CA SER A 42 -27.84 9.96 -1.54
C SER A 42 -28.08 10.34 -0.07
N ASP A 43 -28.92 9.60 0.63
CA ASP A 43 -29.26 9.85 2.03
C ASP A 43 -28.07 9.58 2.99
N SER A 44 -27.24 8.59 2.69
CA SER A 44 -26.00 8.32 3.45
C SER A 44 -24.95 9.39 3.18
N ILE A 45 -24.89 9.89 1.95
CA ILE A 45 -24.03 11.01 1.57
C ILE A 45 -24.43 12.26 2.38
N GLU A 46 -25.68 12.64 2.38
CA GLU A 46 -26.17 13.80 3.14
C GLU A 46 -25.79 13.73 4.64
N PHE A 47 -25.92 12.54 5.23
CA PHE A 47 -25.52 12.32 6.62
C PHE A 47 -24.02 12.50 6.84
N VAL A 48 -23.18 11.92 5.97
CA VAL A 48 -21.72 12.02 6.07
C VAL A 48 -21.26 13.46 5.81
N GLU A 49 -21.85 14.14 4.84
CA GLU A 49 -21.59 15.57 4.57
C GLU A 49 -21.88 16.46 5.79
N ALA A 50 -22.98 16.19 6.49
CA ALA A 50 -23.33 16.94 7.70
C ALA A 50 -22.23 16.81 8.78
N VAL A 51 -21.58 15.66 8.88
CA VAL A 51 -20.43 15.44 9.77
C VAL A 51 -19.17 16.11 9.22
N LEU A 52 -18.90 15.96 7.91
CA LEU A 52 -17.71 16.53 7.25
C LEU A 52 -17.67 18.06 7.31
N LYS A 53 -18.81 18.75 7.40
CA LYS A 53 -18.86 20.21 7.58
C LYS A 53 -18.11 20.70 8.82
N ASN A 54 -17.92 19.85 9.82
CA ASN A 54 -17.14 20.16 11.02
C ASN A 54 -15.62 19.94 10.84
N TRP A 55 -15.20 19.50 9.65
CA TRP A 55 -13.81 19.16 9.31
C TRP A 55 -13.33 20.03 8.14
N PRO A 56 -12.86 21.26 8.43
CA PRO A 56 -12.51 22.23 7.39
C PRO A 56 -11.27 21.83 6.57
N GLU A 57 -10.56 20.77 6.96
CA GLU A 57 -9.42 20.20 6.26
C GLU A 57 -9.82 19.58 4.90
N PHE A 58 -11.09 19.16 4.75
CA PHE A 58 -11.57 18.50 3.54
C PHE A 58 -12.33 19.44 2.60
N ILE A 59 -12.08 19.28 1.31
CA ILE A 59 -13.01 19.67 0.23
C ILE A 59 -13.51 18.37 -0.37
N PHE A 60 -14.81 18.17 -0.40
CA PHE A 60 -15.37 16.91 -0.87
C PHE A 60 -16.27 17.10 -2.10
N THR A 61 -16.23 16.09 -2.97
CA THR A 61 -17.12 15.93 -4.13
C THR A 61 -17.94 14.67 -3.90
N SER A 62 -19.27 14.83 -3.82
CA SER A 62 -20.19 13.73 -3.53
C SER A 62 -20.75 13.15 -4.81
N ILE A 63 -20.79 11.83 -4.89
CA ILE A 63 -21.24 11.09 -6.06
C ILE A 63 -22.15 9.96 -5.58
N GLU A 64 -23.39 9.98 -6.04
CA GLU A 64 -24.31 8.87 -5.78
C GLU A 64 -23.87 7.63 -6.55
N CYS A 65 -23.64 6.55 -5.81
CA CYS A 65 -23.17 5.26 -6.32
C CYS A 65 -23.94 4.13 -5.66
N LEU A 66 -24.75 3.43 -6.45
CA LEU A 66 -25.55 2.29 -6.02
C LEU A 66 -25.10 0.99 -6.71
N ALA A 67 -24.46 1.10 -7.88
CA ALA A 67 -23.99 -0.01 -8.70
C ALA A 67 -22.65 0.31 -9.36
N GLN A 68 -22.04 -0.67 -10.01
CA GLN A 68 -20.75 -0.49 -10.69
C GLN A 68 -20.85 0.46 -11.89
N GLU A 69 -21.98 0.46 -12.58
CA GLU A 69 -22.26 1.33 -13.72
C GLU A 69 -22.15 2.81 -13.35
N ASP A 70 -22.55 3.17 -12.13
CA ASP A 70 -22.38 4.53 -11.61
C ASP A 70 -20.91 4.95 -11.52
N LEU A 71 -19.99 4.02 -11.21
CA LEU A 71 -18.56 4.30 -11.16
C LEU A 71 -18.00 4.60 -12.54
N ASP A 72 -18.39 3.82 -13.54
CA ASP A 72 -17.93 4.00 -14.92
C ASP A 72 -18.46 5.35 -15.50
N GLU A 73 -19.69 5.71 -15.21
CA GLU A 73 -20.30 6.92 -15.74
C GLU A 73 -19.89 8.19 -14.99
N LYS A 74 -19.89 8.14 -13.65
CA LYS A 74 -19.76 9.34 -12.80
C LYS A 74 -18.37 9.54 -12.21
N VAL A 75 -17.65 8.45 -11.89
CA VAL A 75 -16.33 8.51 -11.24
C VAL A 75 -15.19 8.55 -12.25
N THR A 76 -15.28 7.79 -13.36
CA THR A 76 -14.24 7.78 -14.39
C THR A 76 -13.86 9.18 -14.90
N PRO A 77 -14.80 10.11 -15.18
CA PRO A 77 -14.45 11.47 -15.57
C PRO A 77 -13.67 12.24 -14.50
N LEU A 78 -13.93 11.95 -13.21
CA LEU A 78 -13.30 12.60 -12.06
C LEU A 78 -11.94 11.97 -11.68
N LEU A 79 -11.56 10.85 -12.27
CA LEU A 79 -10.21 10.29 -12.09
C LEU A 79 -9.11 11.20 -12.64
N MET A 80 -9.47 12.12 -13.55
CA MET A 80 -8.58 13.18 -14.03
C MET A 80 -8.45 14.34 -13.04
N GLU A 81 -9.43 14.51 -12.14
CA GLU A 81 -9.33 15.39 -11.00
C GLU A 81 -8.59 14.63 -9.90
N GLU A 82 -7.38 15.04 -9.60
CA GLU A 82 -6.53 14.39 -8.61
C GLU A 82 -7.19 14.39 -7.22
N MET A 83 -8.03 13.39 -6.92
CA MET A 83 -8.55 13.17 -5.57
C MET A 83 -7.46 12.57 -4.69
N ASP A 84 -7.29 13.13 -3.49
CA ASP A 84 -6.29 12.65 -2.53
C ASP A 84 -6.74 11.35 -1.86
N MET A 85 -8.05 11.21 -1.61
CA MET A 85 -8.66 10.04 -0.95
C MET A 85 -10.12 9.85 -1.35
N TRP A 86 -10.64 8.64 -1.08
CA TRP A 86 -12.05 8.30 -1.28
C TRP A 86 -12.68 7.78 -0.01
N LEU A 87 -13.92 8.13 0.24
CA LEU A 87 -14.75 7.66 1.36
C LEU A 87 -16.05 7.07 0.84
N CYS A 88 -16.23 5.77 1.07
CA CYS A 88 -17.51 5.10 0.84
C CYS A 88 -18.37 5.20 2.11
N THR A 89 -19.65 5.54 1.95
CA THR A 89 -20.57 5.71 3.10
C THR A 89 -20.89 4.40 3.81
N GLY A 90 -20.52 3.24 3.23
CA GLY A 90 -20.72 1.94 3.84
C GLY A 90 -19.99 0.80 3.11
N PRO A 91 -20.05 -0.43 3.66
CA PRO A 91 -19.31 -1.57 3.13
C PRO A 91 -19.77 -2.01 1.74
N ILE A 92 -21.07 -1.89 1.41
CA ILE A 92 -21.58 -2.30 0.09
C ILE A 92 -20.96 -1.47 -1.02
N THR A 93 -20.98 -0.13 -0.89
CA THR A 93 -20.32 0.75 -1.86
C THR A 93 -18.81 0.50 -1.92
N TYR A 94 -18.17 0.24 -0.79
CA TYR A 94 -16.76 -0.11 -0.74
C TYR A 94 -16.44 -1.37 -1.54
N ASN A 95 -17.23 -2.43 -1.41
CA ASN A 95 -17.04 -3.68 -2.15
C ASN A 95 -17.21 -3.47 -3.66
N ILE A 96 -18.19 -2.64 -4.08
CA ILE A 96 -18.37 -2.27 -5.49
C ILE A 96 -17.10 -1.56 -6.01
N VAL A 97 -16.57 -0.58 -5.26
CA VAL A 97 -15.35 0.15 -5.60
C VAL A 97 -14.12 -0.75 -5.65
N GLN A 98 -13.98 -1.69 -4.71
CA GLN A 98 -12.88 -2.65 -4.70
C GLN A 98 -12.92 -3.60 -5.90
N SER A 99 -14.11 -4.07 -6.28
CA SER A 99 -14.31 -4.92 -7.47
C SER A 99 -13.96 -4.17 -8.75
N TRP A 100 -14.27 -2.88 -8.81
CA TRP A 100 -13.95 -2.01 -9.95
C TRP A 100 -12.44 -1.74 -10.08
N ASN A 101 -11.71 -1.64 -8.96
CA ASN A 101 -10.25 -1.59 -8.85
C ASN A 101 -9.53 -0.57 -9.75
N GLN A 102 -10.12 0.61 -9.99
CA GLN A 102 -9.50 1.66 -10.81
C GLN A 102 -8.95 2.84 -9.98
N LEU A 103 -9.32 2.94 -8.70
CA LEU A 103 -8.82 3.98 -7.81
C LEU A 103 -7.39 3.70 -7.36
N LYS A 104 -6.50 4.66 -7.59
CA LYS A 104 -5.08 4.59 -7.20
C LYS A 104 -4.80 5.18 -5.81
N THR A 105 -5.69 6.07 -5.35
CA THR A 105 -5.58 6.72 -4.04
C THR A 105 -6.31 5.92 -2.97
N PRO A 106 -5.99 6.11 -1.67
CA PRO A 106 -6.59 5.34 -0.59
C PRO A 106 -8.10 5.44 -0.55
N VAL A 107 -8.78 4.30 -0.39
CA VAL A 107 -10.22 4.20 -0.25
C VAL A 107 -10.56 3.75 1.17
N PHE A 108 -11.45 4.50 1.81
CA PHE A 108 -11.97 4.21 3.15
C PHE A 108 -13.47 3.97 3.10
N TYR A 109 -14.01 3.36 4.13
CA TYR A 109 -15.46 3.22 4.27
C TYR A 109 -15.91 3.37 5.71
N VAL A 110 -17.14 3.82 5.89
CA VAL A 110 -17.76 3.91 7.21
C VAL A 110 -18.25 2.53 7.63
N MET A 111 -17.68 2.02 8.70
CA MET A 111 -18.02 0.71 9.24
C MET A 111 -19.25 0.82 10.14
N TYR A 112 -20.24 -0.04 9.92
CA TYR A 112 -21.40 -0.14 10.80
C TYR A 112 -21.03 -0.97 12.03
N LYS A 113 -20.43 -0.31 13.04
CA LYS A 113 -20.07 -0.95 14.33
C LYS A 113 -21.07 -0.60 15.41
N GLY A 114 -21.05 -1.37 16.50
CA GLY A 114 -21.81 -1.26 17.74
C GLY A 114 -22.76 -0.07 17.89
N SER A 115 -22.26 1.17 17.85
CA SER A 115 -23.09 2.37 18.01
C SER A 115 -24.17 2.57 16.94
N SER A 116 -23.89 2.21 15.68
CA SER A 116 -24.88 2.26 14.59
C SER A 116 -25.98 1.24 14.81
N LEU A 117 -25.57 0.06 15.25
CA LEU A 117 -26.42 -1.06 15.56
C LEU A 117 -27.32 -0.75 16.75
N TYR A 118 -26.73 -0.38 17.89
CA TYR A 118 -27.46 -0.03 19.12
C TYR A 118 -28.51 1.06 18.87
N LYS A 119 -28.16 2.09 18.09
CA LYS A 119 -29.10 3.15 17.72
C LYS A 119 -30.32 2.61 17.00
N THR A 120 -30.12 1.73 16.00
CA THR A 120 -31.23 1.18 15.20
C THR A 120 -32.07 0.21 16.03
N VAL A 121 -31.45 -0.69 16.77
CA VAL A 121 -32.16 -1.64 17.66
C VAL A 121 -32.95 -0.88 18.72
N LEU A 122 -32.31 0.10 19.39
CA LEU A 122 -32.99 0.90 20.42
C LEU A 122 -34.22 1.62 19.87
N LYS A 123 -34.12 2.14 18.65
CA LYS A 123 -35.27 2.75 17.97
C LYS A 123 -36.42 1.77 17.74
N VAL A 124 -36.11 0.57 17.23
CA VAL A 124 -37.08 -0.49 16.96
C VAL A 124 -37.74 -0.96 18.26
N LEU A 125 -36.97 -1.20 19.29
CA LEU A 125 -37.47 -1.63 20.61
C LEU A 125 -38.36 -0.55 21.25
N TYR A 126 -37.96 0.71 21.22
CA TYR A 126 -38.66 1.81 21.88
C TYR A 126 -39.89 2.25 21.13
N GLU A 127 -39.79 2.55 19.85
CA GLU A 127 -40.87 3.08 19.03
C GLU A 127 -41.87 2.01 18.62
N HIS A 128 -41.43 0.82 18.26
CA HIS A 128 -42.27 -0.21 17.66
C HIS A 128 -42.59 -1.38 18.58
N LYS A 129 -41.94 -1.45 19.76
CA LYS A 129 -42.14 -2.52 20.74
C LYS A 129 -41.87 -3.94 20.19
N ILE A 130 -40.97 -4.07 19.22
CA ILE A 130 -40.57 -5.36 18.62
C ILE A 130 -39.38 -5.87 19.39
N ASP A 131 -39.44 -7.13 19.85
CA ASP A 131 -38.33 -7.79 20.59
C ASP A 131 -37.17 -8.12 19.65
N VAL A 132 -35.94 -8.15 20.19
CA VAL A 132 -34.72 -8.48 19.43
C VAL A 132 -34.83 -9.84 18.73
N ASN A 133 -35.51 -10.82 19.37
CA ASN A 133 -35.79 -12.13 18.80
C ASN A 133 -36.69 -12.13 17.57
N GLU A 134 -37.48 -11.08 17.41
CA GLU A 134 -38.47 -10.92 16.35
C GLU A 134 -37.93 -10.10 15.19
N ILE A 135 -36.60 -9.89 15.14
CA ILE A 135 -35.92 -9.11 14.11
C ILE A 135 -34.93 -10.02 13.36
N SER A 136 -34.90 -9.88 12.05
CA SER A 136 -33.86 -10.51 11.20
C SER A 136 -32.84 -9.48 10.75
N TYR A 137 -31.59 -9.90 10.54
CA TYR A 137 -30.44 -9.03 10.29
C TYR A 137 -29.58 -9.54 9.15
N ASP A 138 -29.10 -8.65 8.29
CA ASP A 138 -28.13 -8.94 7.23
C ASP A 138 -27.00 -7.91 7.18
N ALA A 139 -27.12 -6.83 7.92
CA ALA A 139 -26.16 -5.73 7.89
C ALA A 139 -25.19 -5.79 9.07
N GLY A 140 -23.93 -5.69 8.78
CA GLY A 140 -22.84 -5.77 9.76
C GLY A 140 -22.19 -7.17 9.83
N ASN A 141 -21.43 -7.42 10.88
CA ASN A 141 -20.76 -8.70 11.15
C ASN A 141 -21.52 -9.44 12.25
N SER A 142 -21.80 -10.74 12.07
CA SER A 142 -22.49 -11.59 13.06
C SER A 142 -21.81 -11.58 14.42
N ASP A 143 -20.47 -11.67 14.45
CA ASP A 143 -19.70 -11.68 15.71
C ASP A 143 -19.86 -10.37 16.49
N ALA A 144 -19.89 -9.23 15.76
CA ALA A 144 -20.12 -7.93 16.40
C ALA A 144 -21.53 -7.80 16.97
N TRP A 145 -22.52 -8.45 16.36
CA TRP A 145 -23.88 -8.54 16.90
C TRP A 145 -23.95 -9.39 18.16
N GLU A 146 -23.39 -10.59 18.09
CA GLU A 146 -23.36 -11.52 19.24
C GLU A 146 -22.64 -10.89 20.42
N GLN A 147 -21.47 -10.29 20.17
CA GLN A 147 -20.72 -9.59 21.21
C GLN A 147 -21.53 -8.43 21.81
N ALA A 148 -22.21 -7.62 20.97
CA ALA A 148 -23.00 -6.52 21.42
C ALA A 148 -24.17 -6.95 22.31
N LEU A 149 -24.84 -8.05 21.99
CA LEU A 149 -25.93 -8.61 22.78
C LEU A 149 -25.41 -9.19 24.12
N VAL A 150 -24.29 -9.91 24.08
CA VAL A 150 -23.64 -10.44 25.28
C VAL A 150 -23.21 -9.32 26.23
N GLU A 151 -22.58 -8.25 25.71
CA GLU A 151 -22.20 -7.07 26.51
C GLU A 151 -23.41 -6.35 27.12
N ALA A 152 -24.57 -6.39 26.46
CA ALA A 152 -25.83 -5.85 26.96
C ALA A 152 -26.54 -6.79 27.95
N GLY A 153 -26.02 -8.02 28.20
CA GLY A 153 -26.68 -9.02 29.04
C GLY A 153 -27.91 -9.66 28.37
N ILE A 154 -27.99 -9.63 27.05
CA ILE A 154 -29.11 -10.17 26.27
C ILE A 154 -28.71 -11.53 25.71
N GLU A 155 -29.24 -12.59 26.29
CA GLU A 155 -28.98 -13.98 25.86
C GLU A 155 -29.92 -14.37 24.70
N VAL A 156 -29.65 -13.86 23.52
CA VAL A 156 -30.44 -14.14 22.32
C VAL A 156 -29.53 -14.44 21.14
N LYS A 157 -29.86 -15.47 20.36
CA LYS A 157 -29.22 -15.67 19.05
C LYS A 157 -29.97 -14.88 17.97
N PRO A 158 -29.36 -13.84 17.43
CA PRO A 158 -30.00 -13.06 16.38
C PRO A 158 -30.22 -13.91 15.11
N LYS A 159 -31.33 -13.70 14.41
CA LYS A 159 -31.58 -14.30 13.10
C LYS A 159 -30.76 -13.54 12.06
N PHE A 160 -29.47 -13.85 12.00
CA PHE A 160 -28.49 -13.20 11.15
C PHE A 160 -28.20 -14.02 9.90
N VAL A 161 -27.99 -13.34 8.78
CA VAL A 161 -27.49 -13.94 7.55
C VAL A 161 -26.27 -13.12 7.05
N GLU A 162 -25.19 -13.82 6.71
CA GLU A 162 -23.99 -13.19 6.19
C GLU A 162 -24.21 -12.74 4.75
N SER A 163 -24.21 -11.39 4.56
CA SER A 163 -24.44 -10.78 3.26
C SER A 163 -23.29 -10.90 2.26
N GLU A 164 -22.09 -11.29 2.74
CA GLU A 164 -20.90 -11.37 1.88
C GLU A 164 -20.92 -12.55 0.89
N THR A 165 -21.68 -13.59 1.19
CA THR A 165 -21.73 -14.83 0.40
C THR A 165 -23.02 -15.03 -0.38
N ILE A 166 -24.01 -14.17 -0.21
CA ILE A 166 -25.38 -14.36 -0.68
C ILE A 166 -25.80 -13.20 -1.58
N SER A 167 -26.49 -13.48 -2.67
CA SER A 167 -26.99 -12.46 -3.59
C SER A 167 -28.08 -11.58 -2.95
N LEU A 168 -28.25 -10.37 -3.46
CA LEU A 168 -29.27 -9.42 -3.00
C LEU A 168 -30.69 -10.05 -3.03
N LYS A 169 -31.02 -10.80 -4.08
CA LYS A 169 -32.31 -11.48 -4.20
C LYS A 169 -32.53 -12.55 -3.14
N GLU A 170 -31.48 -13.29 -2.79
CA GLU A 170 -31.54 -14.32 -1.75
C GLU A 170 -31.69 -13.69 -0.37
N LEU A 171 -31.03 -12.56 -0.11
CA LEU A 171 -31.19 -11.82 1.14
C LEU A 171 -32.61 -11.27 1.31
N VAL A 172 -33.18 -10.68 0.27
CA VAL A 172 -34.58 -10.22 0.28
C VAL A 172 -35.52 -11.41 0.52
N HIS A 173 -35.30 -12.54 -0.17
CA HIS A 173 -36.11 -13.74 0.02
C HIS A 173 -36.00 -14.30 1.44
N TYR A 174 -34.80 -14.31 2.03
CA TYR A 174 -34.59 -14.75 3.41
C TYR A 174 -35.41 -13.95 4.42
N HIS A 175 -35.34 -12.62 4.37
CA HIS A 175 -36.08 -11.76 5.28
C HIS A 175 -37.60 -11.86 5.06
N PHE A 176 -38.05 -11.88 3.80
CA PHE A 176 -39.44 -12.05 3.44
C PHE A 176 -40.03 -13.36 3.98
N LYS A 177 -39.32 -14.48 3.80
CA LYS A 177 -39.74 -15.80 4.28
C LYS A 177 -39.84 -15.88 5.79
N LEU A 178 -38.91 -15.27 6.54
CA LEU A 178 -38.98 -15.21 7.99
C LEU A 178 -40.18 -14.38 8.46
N TRP A 179 -40.46 -13.27 7.79
CA TRP A 179 -41.63 -12.42 8.10
C TRP A 179 -42.94 -13.11 7.74
N GLU A 180 -43.06 -13.68 6.54
CA GLU A 180 -44.25 -14.42 6.09
C GLU A 180 -44.60 -15.59 7.01
N SER A 181 -43.61 -16.31 7.49
CA SER A 181 -43.79 -17.41 8.43
C SER A 181 -44.08 -16.97 9.89
N GLY A 182 -44.11 -15.67 10.15
CA GLY A 182 -44.34 -15.11 11.49
C GLY A 182 -43.16 -15.31 12.47
N GLN A 183 -42.01 -15.73 11.99
CA GLN A 183 -40.80 -15.90 12.83
C GLN A 183 -40.14 -14.54 13.15
N THR A 184 -40.34 -13.53 12.32
CA THR A 184 -39.88 -12.16 12.56
C THR A 184 -41.00 -11.18 12.31
N LYS A 185 -40.95 -10.03 12.98
CA LYS A 185 -41.87 -8.89 12.78
C LYS A 185 -41.22 -7.77 11.98
N ALA A 186 -39.89 -7.77 11.89
CA ALA A 186 -39.13 -6.74 11.20
C ALA A 186 -37.78 -7.25 10.72
N ALA A 187 -37.17 -6.48 9.80
CA ALA A 187 -35.80 -6.68 9.36
C ALA A 187 -34.95 -5.41 9.59
N ILE A 188 -33.67 -5.58 9.94
CA ILE A 188 -32.65 -4.52 9.96
C ILE A 188 -31.65 -4.82 8.86
N THR A 189 -31.56 -3.95 7.83
CA THR A 189 -30.86 -4.24 6.58
C THR A 189 -30.06 -3.05 6.05
N GLY A 190 -29.21 -3.31 5.05
CA GLY A 190 -28.57 -2.27 4.24
C GLY A 190 -29.53 -1.62 3.24
N HIS A 191 -29.06 -0.56 2.55
CA HIS A 191 -29.90 0.26 1.65
C HIS A 191 -30.66 -0.53 0.57
N PRO A 192 -30.01 -1.34 -0.29
CA PRO A 192 -30.73 -1.95 -1.41
C PRO A 192 -31.78 -2.97 -0.95
N ILE A 193 -31.49 -3.72 0.11
CA ILE A 193 -32.41 -4.72 0.66
C ILE A 193 -33.59 -4.05 1.36
N HIS A 194 -33.32 -2.97 2.08
CA HIS A 194 -34.36 -2.15 2.72
C HIS A 194 -35.41 -1.67 1.73
N HIS A 195 -34.98 -1.14 0.59
CA HIS A 195 -35.88 -0.66 -0.45
C HIS A 195 -36.78 -1.78 -1.01
N GLU A 196 -36.19 -2.92 -1.37
CA GLU A 196 -36.91 -4.07 -1.91
C GLU A 196 -37.92 -4.65 -0.90
N LEU A 197 -37.53 -4.78 0.36
CA LEU A 197 -38.43 -5.26 1.42
C LEU A 197 -39.57 -4.32 1.70
N GLN A 198 -39.37 -3.00 1.60
CA GLN A 198 -40.45 -2.02 1.71
C GLN A 198 -41.47 -2.20 0.61
N LEU A 199 -41.05 -2.44 -0.64
CA LEU A 199 -41.94 -2.71 -1.76
C LEU A 199 -42.78 -3.99 -1.54
N LEU A 200 -42.22 -4.98 -0.81
CA LEU A 200 -42.94 -6.21 -0.44
C LEU A 200 -43.80 -6.06 0.82
N GLY A 201 -43.87 -4.86 1.45
CA GLY A 201 -44.64 -4.61 2.64
C GLY A 201 -44.06 -5.14 3.95
N VAL A 202 -42.81 -5.57 3.96
CA VAL A 202 -42.12 -6.04 5.16
C VAL A 202 -41.73 -4.83 6.01
N PRO A 203 -42.02 -4.80 7.33
CA PRO A 203 -41.49 -3.76 8.22
C PRO A 203 -39.95 -3.86 8.26
N THR A 204 -39.30 -2.81 7.80
CA THR A 204 -37.84 -2.85 7.69
C THR A 204 -37.23 -1.54 8.16
N TYR A 205 -36.09 -1.68 8.83
CA TYR A 205 -35.32 -0.57 9.39
C TYR A 205 -33.92 -0.57 8.78
N ARG A 206 -33.54 0.57 8.26
CA ARG A 206 -32.24 0.73 7.66
C ARG A 206 -31.16 0.97 8.70
N LEU A 207 -30.04 0.25 8.57
CA LEU A 207 -28.84 0.50 9.36
C LEU A 207 -28.11 1.74 8.78
N PHE A 208 -28.07 2.80 9.58
CA PHE A 208 -27.34 4.03 9.24
C PHE A 208 -26.04 4.14 10.03
N PRO A 209 -24.99 4.73 9.47
CA PRO A 209 -23.79 5.03 10.21
C PRO A 209 -24.11 5.96 11.39
N SER A 210 -23.35 5.84 12.48
CA SER A 210 -23.37 6.82 13.55
C SER A 210 -22.37 7.94 13.30
N SER A 211 -22.60 9.14 13.83
CA SER A 211 -21.63 10.25 13.72
C SER A 211 -20.25 9.84 14.26
N MET A 212 -20.20 9.07 15.36
CA MET A 212 -18.95 8.55 15.92
C MET A 212 -18.21 7.64 14.95
N ALA A 213 -18.92 6.79 14.20
CA ALA A 213 -18.29 5.92 13.19
C ALA A 213 -17.70 6.75 12.05
N VAL A 214 -18.40 7.78 11.58
CA VAL A 214 -17.91 8.71 10.56
C VAL A 214 -16.69 9.48 11.06
N GLU A 215 -16.74 10.05 12.26
CA GLU A 215 -15.61 10.78 12.88
C GLU A 215 -14.38 9.91 13.06
N ALA A 216 -14.57 8.65 13.45
CA ALA A 216 -13.46 7.69 13.59
C ALA A 216 -12.76 7.43 12.25
N VAL A 217 -13.51 7.26 11.17
CA VAL A 217 -12.94 7.08 9.83
C VAL A 217 -12.26 8.35 9.35
N ILE A 218 -12.86 9.52 9.51
CA ILE A 218 -12.26 10.82 9.16
C ILE A 218 -10.92 11.00 9.91
N THR A 219 -10.88 10.69 11.19
CA THR A 219 -9.63 10.75 11.98
C THR A 219 -8.55 9.81 11.43
N ASN A 220 -8.94 8.60 11.01
CA ASN A 220 -8.01 7.65 10.39
C ASN A 220 -7.53 8.15 9.00
N MET A 221 -8.42 8.75 8.23
CA MET A 221 -8.08 9.37 6.94
C MET A 221 -7.05 10.49 7.10
N LEU A 222 -7.24 11.39 8.07
CA LEU A 222 -6.28 12.46 8.36
C LEU A 222 -4.90 11.89 8.71
N ARG A 223 -4.85 10.90 9.60
CA ARG A 223 -3.57 10.24 9.98
C ARG A 223 -2.90 9.59 8.77
N THR A 224 -3.67 8.93 7.91
CA THR A 224 -3.14 8.30 6.70
C THR A 224 -2.60 9.36 5.72
N TYR A 225 -3.33 10.46 5.54
CA TYR A 225 -2.88 11.58 4.70
C TYR A 225 -1.58 12.21 5.21
N GLU A 226 -1.50 12.49 6.50
CA GLU A 226 -0.29 13.02 7.13
C GLU A 226 0.89 12.06 6.97
N MET A 227 0.66 10.76 7.16
CA MET A 227 1.68 9.73 6.96
C MET A 227 2.17 9.68 5.51
N LEU A 228 1.26 9.74 4.53
CA LEU A 228 1.62 9.75 3.11
C LEU A 228 2.40 11.01 2.74
N ARG A 229 1.96 12.17 3.22
CA ARG A 229 2.70 13.43 3.05
C ARG A 229 4.08 13.38 3.68
N TYR A 230 4.18 12.89 4.91
CA TYR A 230 5.46 12.73 5.58
C TYR A 230 6.41 11.84 4.76
N LYS A 231 5.92 10.72 4.24
CA LYS A 231 6.71 9.86 3.35
C LYS A 231 7.13 10.59 2.06
N ALA A 232 6.21 11.29 1.41
CA ALA A 232 6.50 12.01 0.18
C ALA A 232 7.54 13.13 0.37
N THR A 233 7.61 13.74 1.55
CA THR A 233 8.58 14.79 1.89
C THR A 233 9.94 14.26 2.39
N GLN A 234 10.09 12.94 2.58
CA GLN A 234 11.40 12.35 2.89
C GLN A 234 12.42 12.73 1.82
N ILE A 235 13.67 12.88 2.24
CA ILE A 235 14.77 13.23 1.34
C ILE A 235 15.11 12.02 0.48
N ALA A 236 15.26 12.25 -0.81
CA ALA A 236 15.80 11.31 -1.78
C ALA A 236 17.14 11.83 -2.31
N VAL A 237 18.16 11.00 -2.23
CA VAL A 237 19.47 11.25 -2.80
C VAL A 237 19.73 10.23 -3.90
N GLN A 238 20.16 10.70 -5.06
CA GLN A 238 20.61 9.84 -6.15
C GLN A 238 22.12 10.00 -6.28
N ILE A 239 22.84 8.90 -6.29
CA ILE A 239 24.27 8.88 -6.64
C ILE A 239 24.38 8.18 -8.00
N ILE A 240 24.68 8.96 -9.03
CA ILE A 240 24.81 8.50 -10.40
C ILE A 240 26.28 8.39 -10.73
N GLU A 241 26.72 7.21 -11.18
CA GLU A 241 28.05 7.01 -11.76
C GLU A 241 27.88 6.70 -13.25
N ILE A 242 28.56 7.49 -14.07
CA ILE A 242 28.59 7.35 -15.52
C ILE A 242 30.01 6.90 -15.90
N ASP A 243 30.08 5.78 -16.63
CA ASP A 243 31.36 5.35 -17.21
C ASP A 243 31.55 6.05 -18.57
N PRO A 244 32.40 7.10 -18.64
CA PRO A 244 32.57 7.88 -19.85
C PRO A 244 33.26 7.10 -20.98
N PHE A 245 33.76 5.90 -20.70
CA PHE A 245 34.47 5.07 -21.69
C PHE A 245 33.60 3.92 -22.24
N LEU A 246 32.33 3.79 -21.81
CA LEU A 246 31.37 2.85 -22.37
C LEU A 246 30.89 3.35 -23.75
N GLY A 247 31.04 2.49 -24.75
CA GLY A 247 30.62 2.81 -26.12
C GLY A 247 31.69 3.48 -27.01
N ILE A 248 32.83 3.83 -26.42
CA ILE A 248 33.91 4.44 -27.17
C ILE A 248 34.98 3.41 -27.48
N ALA A 249 35.14 3.07 -28.74
CA ALA A 249 36.26 2.24 -29.21
C ALA A 249 37.57 2.85 -28.66
N LYS A 250 38.50 2.00 -28.28
CA LYS A 250 39.79 2.27 -27.58
C LYS A 250 40.71 3.30 -28.29
N ASN A 251 40.19 4.44 -28.72
CA ASN A 251 40.94 5.49 -29.34
C ASN A 251 41.36 6.53 -28.30
N ASN A 252 42.59 7.04 -28.48
CA ASN A 252 43.16 8.05 -27.58
C ASN A 252 42.29 9.32 -27.59
N PHE A 253 41.62 9.59 -26.46
CA PHE A 253 40.89 10.84 -26.24
C PHE A 253 41.84 11.94 -25.81
N SER A 254 41.64 13.12 -26.35
CA SER A 254 42.26 14.32 -25.84
C SER A 254 41.53 14.75 -24.53
N THR A 255 42.25 15.45 -23.68
CA THR A 255 41.68 16.02 -22.45
C THR A 255 40.48 16.91 -22.76
N ASP A 256 40.51 17.64 -23.88
CA ASP A 256 39.43 18.53 -24.33
C ASP A 256 38.15 17.77 -24.71
N GLU A 257 38.27 16.60 -25.29
CA GLU A 257 37.12 15.75 -25.64
C GLU A 257 36.43 15.21 -24.39
N LEU A 258 37.21 14.81 -23.39
CA LEU A 258 36.67 14.37 -22.07
C LEU A 258 35.91 15.52 -21.37
N PHE A 259 36.46 16.74 -21.36
CA PHE A 259 35.77 17.90 -20.82
C PHE A 259 34.49 18.25 -21.58
N ARG A 260 34.47 18.18 -22.88
CA ARG A 260 33.26 18.41 -23.69
C ARG A 260 32.18 17.35 -23.38
N MET A 261 32.58 16.11 -23.16
CA MET A 261 31.65 15.04 -22.79
C MET A 261 31.07 15.29 -21.39
N GLU A 262 31.90 15.67 -20.40
CA GLU A 262 31.44 16.01 -19.07
C GLU A 262 30.43 17.17 -19.07
N LEU A 263 30.67 18.21 -19.88
CA LEU A 263 29.75 19.33 -20.05
C LEU A 263 28.40 18.89 -20.61
N LYS A 264 28.38 18.02 -21.63
CA LYS A 264 27.14 17.47 -22.17
C LYS A 264 26.37 16.64 -21.13
N ILE A 265 27.06 15.74 -20.42
CA ILE A 265 26.47 14.95 -19.33
C ILE A 265 25.86 15.86 -18.28
N MET A 266 26.58 16.91 -17.86
CA MET A 266 26.09 17.86 -16.88
C MET A 266 24.86 18.62 -17.38
N GLU A 267 24.78 19.00 -18.65
CA GLU A 267 23.63 19.68 -19.26
C GLU A 267 22.37 18.80 -19.20
N HIS A 268 22.47 17.53 -19.58
CA HIS A 268 21.35 16.57 -19.50
C HIS A 268 20.93 16.32 -18.05
N LEU A 269 21.90 16.11 -17.14
CA LEU A 269 21.59 15.93 -15.72
C LEU A 269 20.97 17.18 -15.07
N LEU A 270 21.32 18.39 -15.51
CA LEU A 270 20.69 19.63 -15.06
C LEU A 270 19.23 19.71 -15.53
N THR A 271 18.94 19.33 -16.76
CA THR A 271 17.57 19.27 -17.29
C THR A 271 16.73 18.28 -16.49
N TYR A 272 17.25 17.07 -16.30
CA TYR A 272 16.63 16.04 -15.45
C TYR A 272 16.42 16.55 -14.00
N THR A 273 17.44 17.16 -13.41
CA THR A 273 17.36 17.67 -12.03
C THR A 273 16.28 18.75 -11.88
N LYS A 274 16.11 19.60 -12.90
CA LYS A 274 15.03 20.60 -12.92
C LYS A 274 13.65 19.97 -12.96
N SER A 275 13.45 18.91 -13.75
CA SER A 275 12.15 18.24 -13.86
C SER A 275 11.70 17.61 -12.53
N ILE A 276 12.63 17.23 -11.66
CA ILE A 276 12.37 16.69 -10.32
C ILE A 276 12.57 17.72 -9.21
N HIS A 277 12.57 19.00 -9.52
CA HIS A 277 12.78 20.10 -8.56
C HIS A 277 13.97 19.86 -7.62
N GLY A 278 15.03 19.23 -8.14
CA GLY A 278 16.20 18.81 -7.39
C GLY A 278 17.36 19.80 -7.42
N SER A 279 18.41 19.43 -6.74
CA SER A 279 19.72 20.11 -6.75
C SER A 279 20.81 19.09 -7.06
N ILE A 280 21.74 19.42 -7.95
CA ILE A 280 22.83 18.54 -8.37
C ILE A 280 24.19 19.06 -7.89
N LYS A 281 25.08 18.12 -7.53
CA LYS A 281 26.51 18.38 -7.27
C LYS A 281 27.36 17.36 -8.01
N SER A 282 28.38 17.83 -8.72
CA SER A 282 29.48 16.97 -9.20
C SER A 282 30.48 16.77 -8.05
N THR A 283 30.81 15.53 -7.72
CA THR A 283 31.76 15.20 -6.68
C THR A 283 33.13 14.79 -7.23
N ARG A 284 33.13 14.18 -8.41
CA ARG A 284 34.30 13.82 -9.23
C ARG A 284 33.83 13.59 -10.65
N PHE A 285 34.77 13.49 -11.58
CA PHE A 285 34.50 13.15 -12.99
C PHE A 285 33.65 11.87 -13.07
N GLY A 286 32.52 11.97 -13.77
CA GLY A 286 31.57 10.85 -13.96
C GLY A 286 30.74 10.47 -12.70
N ARG A 287 30.82 11.25 -11.60
CA ARG A 287 30.00 10.98 -10.40
C ARG A 287 29.23 12.23 -9.95
N TYR A 288 27.93 12.10 -9.94
CA TYR A 288 26.99 13.17 -9.64
C TYR A 288 26.07 12.76 -8.48
N VAL A 289 25.73 13.73 -7.62
CA VAL A 289 24.81 13.55 -6.51
C VAL A 289 23.65 14.52 -6.72
N ILE A 290 22.44 13.99 -6.77
CA ILE A 290 21.20 14.77 -6.95
C ILE A 290 20.37 14.63 -5.68
N PHE A 291 19.87 15.75 -5.18
CA PHE A 291 19.00 15.84 -4.00
C PHE A 291 17.61 16.24 -4.46
N THR A 292 16.59 15.52 -3.99
CA THR A 292 15.17 15.79 -4.24
C THR A 292 14.34 15.22 -3.09
N THR A 293 13.04 15.01 -3.32
CA THR A 293 12.14 14.35 -2.36
C THR A 293 11.70 12.98 -2.85
N ARG A 294 11.30 12.13 -1.91
CA ARG A 294 10.80 10.79 -2.19
C ARG A 294 9.59 10.82 -3.12
N GLY A 295 8.61 11.72 -2.88
CA GLY A 295 7.40 11.80 -3.72
C GLY A 295 7.72 12.05 -5.18
N LEU A 296 8.61 13.02 -5.48
CA LEU A 296 9.05 13.29 -6.84
C LEU A 296 9.77 12.11 -7.48
N MET A 297 10.53 11.34 -6.68
CA MET A 297 11.16 10.11 -7.17
C MET A 297 10.14 9.00 -7.44
N GLU A 298 9.13 8.83 -6.58
CA GLU A 298 8.04 7.87 -6.79
C GLU A 298 7.26 8.19 -8.07
N ASP A 299 6.99 9.48 -8.33
CA ASP A 299 6.26 9.91 -9.53
C ASP A 299 7.02 9.57 -10.82
N ILE A 300 8.28 9.98 -10.94
CA ILE A 300 9.07 9.77 -12.16
C ILE A 300 9.50 8.31 -12.38
N THR A 301 9.59 7.52 -11.30
CA THR A 301 9.96 6.10 -11.37
C THR A 301 8.75 5.17 -11.32
N LYS A 302 7.53 5.70 -11.30
CA LYS A 302 6.27 4.97 -11.10
C LYS A 302 6.36 4.04 -9.88
N ASN A 303 6.58 4.65 -8.71
CA ASN A 303 6.79 3.95 -7.45
C ASN A 303 7.98 2.98 -7.47
N PHE A 304 9.12 3.44 -7.99
CA PHE A 304 10.37 2.67 -8.12
C PHE A 304 10.25 1.39 -8.95
N ASN A 305 9.30 1.34 -9.89
CA ASN A 305 9.13 0.20 -10.81
C ASN A 305 9.84 0.41 -12.14
N GLN A 306 10.14 1.64 -12.51
CA GLN A 306 10.78 1.99 -13.79
C GLN A 306 11.96 2.93 -13.56
N MET A 307 12.94 2.88 -14.47
CA MET A 307 13.96 3.93 -14.50
C MET A 307 13.31 5.24 -14.98
N PRO A 308 13.77 6.40 -14.45
CA PRO A 308 13.32 7.68 -14.98
C PRO A 308 13.61 7.79 -16.46
N ASP A 309 12.68 8.39 -17.21
CA ASP A 309 12.94 8.77 -18.58
C ASP A 309 13.79 10.04 -18.56
N ILE A 310 15.06 9.92 -18.92
CA ILE A 310 15.98 11.04 -19.04
C ILE A 310 16.11 11.32 -20.53
N GLU A 311 15.35 12.30 -21.02
CA GLU A 311 15.38 12.75 -22.42
C GLU A 311 16.83 13.00 -22.86
N ASP A 312 17.18 12.60 -24.09
CA ASP A 312 18.48 12.73 -24.74
C ASP A 312 19.65 11.84 -24.24
N PHE A 313 19.47 10.99 -23.22
CA PHE A 313 20.48 9.98 -22.92
C PHE A 313 20.50 8.79 -23.90
N THR A 314 19.61 8.77 -24.89
CA THR A 314 19.62 7.78 -25.97
C THR A 314 20.90 7.82 -26.84
N GLN A 315 21.68 8.91 -26.79
CA GLN A 315 22.99 9.00 -27.42
C GLN A 315 24.15 8.53 -26.54
N LEU A 316 23.95 8.50 -25.22
CA LEU A 316 24.83 7.85 -24.25
C LEU A 316 24.17 6.54 -23.90
N ASP A 317 24.82 5.43 -24.16
CA ASP A 317 24.33 4.08 -23.86
C ASP A 317 23.71 4.07 -22.45
N GLN A 318 22.41 3.75 -22.29
CA GLN A 318 21.74 3.68 -20.99
C GLN A 318 22.48 2.72 -20.05
N GLU A 319 23.22 1.74 -20.61
CA GLU A 319 24.11 0.84 -19.89
C GLU A 319 25.30 1.56 -19.23
N ALA A 320 25.56 2.84 -19.59
CA ALA A 320 26.67 3.59 -18.99
C ALA A 320 26.32 4.20 -17.61
N MET A 321 25.04 4.32 -17.23
CA MET A 321 24.61 5.01 -16.03
C MET A 321 24.18 4.04 -14.91
N THR A 322 25.04 3.87 -13.91
CA THR A 322 24.69 3.11 -12.71
C THR A 322 24.26 4.07 -11.59
N CYS A 323 23.10 3.81 -10.99
CA CYS A 323 22.54 4.70 -9.98
C CYS A 323 22.11 3.98 -8.71
N GLY A 324 22.44 4.59 -7.58
CA GLY A 324 21.87 4.26 -6.28
C GLY A 324 20.96 5.40 -5.80
N ILE A 325 19.71 5.08 -5.50
CA ILE A 325 18.74 6.00 -4.91
C ILE A 325 18.63 5.68 -3.42
N GLY A 326 18.79 6.66 -2.56
CA GLY A 326 18.63 6.51 -1.12
C GLY A 326 17.51 7.39 -0.59
N ILE A 327 16.62 6.79 0.19
CA ILE A 327 15.54 7.49 0.89
C ILE A 327 15.92 7.60 2.37
N GLY A 328 15.71 8.77 2.96
CA GLY A 328 16.03 9.00 4.37
C GLY A 328 15.26 10.17 4.96
N GLN A 329 15.20 10.21 6.30
CA GLN A 329 14.62 11.34 7.03
C GLN A 329 15.57 12.54 7.04
N THR A 330 16.87 12.30 6.99
CA THR A 330 17.92 13.31 6.89
C THR A 330 18.70 13.15 5.59
N VAL A 331 19.37 14.22 5.15
CA VAL A 331 20.27 14.18 3.99
C VAL A 331 21.36 13.12 4.21
N TYR A 332 21.89 13.04 5.44
CA TYR A 332 22.92 12.08 5.81
C TYR A 332 22.45 10.64 5.63
N ASP A 333 21.27 10.28 6.16
CA ASP A 333 20.71 8.94 6.02
C ASP A 333 20.43 8.59 4.56
N ALA A 334 19.85 9.54 3.81
CA ALA A 334 19.55 9.36 2.40
C ALA A 334 20.83 9.16 1.57
N GLU A 335 21.92 9.88 1.87
CA GLU A 335 23.20 9.72 1.18
C GLU A 335 23.86 8.36 1.48
N ILE A 336 23.83 7.90 2.75
CA ILE A 336 24.30 6.56 3.11
C ILE A 336 23.48 5.50 2.36
N ASN A 337 22.15 5.62 2.37
CA ASN A 337 21.27 4.68 1.68
C ASN A 337 21.51 4.69 0.16
N ALA A 338 21.77 5.86 -0.43
CA ALA A 338 22.14 5.97 -1.85
C ALA A 338 23.47 5.27 -2.17
N GLY A 339 24.46 5.42 -1.27
CA GLY A 339 25.74 4.71 -1.38
C GLY A 339 25.57 3.20 -1.34
N ASN A 340 24.74 2.70 -0.41
CA ASN A 340 24.42 1.28 -0.30
C ASN A 340 23.70 0.78 -1.57
N ALA A 341 22.69 1.52 -2.02
CA ALA A 341 21.98 1.19 -3.25
C ALA A 341 22.90 1.14 -4.47
N LEU A 342 23.85 2.08 -4.58
CA LEU A 342 24.83 2.10 -5.65
C LEU A 342 25.77 0.89 -5.63
N LEU A 343 26.20 0.43 -4.45
CA LEU A 343 27.00 -0.79 -4.33
C LEU A 343 26.22 -1.99 -4.86
N HIS A 344 24.97 -2.14 -4.48
CA HIS A 344 24.09 -3.19 -4.98
C HIS A 344 23.81 -3.06 -6.49
N ALA A 345 23.68 -1.84 -7.00
CA ALA A 345 23.52 -1.61 -8.43
C ALA A 345 24.75 -2.10 -9.22
N LYS A 346 25.94 -1.82 -8.73
CA LYS A 346 27.21 -2.30 -9.35
C LYS A 346 27.30 -3.83 -9.39
N ASP A 347 26.83 -4.50 -8.34
CA ASP A 347 26.80 -5.97 -8.29
C ASP A 347 25.81 -6.59 -9.28
N CYS A 348 24.74 -5.85 -9.63
CA CYS A 348 23.77 -6.27 -10.64
C CYS A 348 24.25 -6.01 -12.07
N GLY A 349 25.33 -5.25 -12.22
CA GLY A 349 25.92 -4.89 -13.52
C GLY A 349 25.76 -3.42 -13.86
N LYS A 350 26.52 -3.00 -14.88
CA LYS A 350 26.48 -1.61 -15.37
C LYS A 350 25.07 -1.25 -15.86
N GLY A 351 24.70 0.02 -15.77
CA GLY A 351 23.37 0.51 -16.15
C GLY A 351 22.25 0.14 -15.19
N SER A 352 22.54 -0.46 -14.05
CA SER A 352 21.54 -0.84 -13.08
C SER A 352 21.20 0.31 -12.13
N TRP A 353 19.91 0.46 -11.81
CA TRP A 353 19.40 1.42 -10.84
C TRP A 353 18.77 0.69 -9.67
N MET A 354 19.18 1.03 -8.45
CA MET A 354 18.68 0.43 -7.22
C MET A 354 18.21 1.50 -6.26
N VAL A 355 17.20 1.19 -5.43
CA VAL A 355 16.75 2.07 -4.35
C VAL A 355 16.94 1.39 -2.99
N CYS A 356 17.42 2.16 -2.01
CA CYS A 356 17.48 1.78 -0.60
C CYS A 356 16.58 2.71 0.20
N PHE A 357 15.60 2.13 0.87
CA PHE A 357 14.63 2.85 1.69
C PHE A 357 15.15 3.11 3.11
N ASP A 358 14.42 3.94 3.85
CA ASP A 358 14.71 4.29 5.26
C ASP A 358 14.62 3.08 6.20
N ASP A 359 13.75 2.10 5.90
CA ASP A 359 13.66 0.80 6.61
C ASP A 359 14.74 -0.21 6.17
N LYS A 360 15.78 0.25 5.47
CA LYS A 360 16.89 -0.57 4.99
C LYS A 360 16.51 -1.67 4.01
N LYS A 361 15.34 -1.59 3.40
CA LYS A 361 15.01 -2.43 2.25
C LYS A 361 15.65 -1.88 0.99
N ILE A 362 16.11 -2.79 0.14
CA ILE A 362 16.64 -2.49 -1.18
C ILE A 362 15.72 -3.08 -2.24
N ALA A 363 15.38 -2.28 -3.23
CA ALA A 363 14.60 -2.73 -4.38
C ALA A 363 15.31 -2.41 -5.69
N GLY A 364 15.15 -3.29 -6.66
CA GLY A 364 15.72 -3.14 -8.00
C GLY A 364 16.18 -4.49 -8.60
N PRO A 365 16.83 -4.46 -9.76
CA PRO A 365 17.07 -3.30 -10.63
C PRO A 365 15.78 -2.72 -11.18
N LEU A 366 15.65 -1.39 -11.18
CA LEU A 366 14.45 -0.69 -11.67
C LEU A 366 14.24 -0.96 -13.16
N GLY A 367 12.98 -1.14 -13.56
CA GLY A 367 12.59 -1.36 -14.97
C GLY A 367 12.87 -2.77 -15.49
N LYS A 368 13.37 -3.70 -14.67
CA LYS A 368 13.56 -5.10 -15.06
C LYS A 368 12.44 -5.99 -14.52
N PRO A 369 11.96 -7.01 -15.29
CA PRO A 369 10.87 -7.91 -14.85
C PRO A 369 11.20 -8.67 -13.55
N GLU A 370 12.48 -8.82 -13.25
CA GLU A 370 13.02 -9.59 -12.12
C GLU A 370 13.39 -8.70 -10.94
N GLN A 371 12.74 -7.53 -10.79
CA GLN A 371 12.96 -6.63 -9.68
C GLN A 371 12.76 -7.37 -8.33
N LEU A 372 13.76 -7.31 -7.46
CA LEU A 372 13.75 -7.91 -6.14
C LEU A 372 13.65 -6.82 -5.07
N THR A 373 12.90 -7.12 -4.01
CA THR A 373 12.91 -6.30 -2.79
C THR A 373 13.40 -7.15 -1.63
N TYR A 374 14.45 -6.71 -0.94
CA TYR A 374 15.03 -7.42 0.19
C TYR A 374 15.61 -6.46 1.24
N SER A 375 15.66 -6.90 2.49
CA SER A 375 16.33 -6.15 3.58
C SER A 375 17.81 -6.52 3.64
N TYR A 376 18.70 -5.57 3.84
CA TYR A 376 20.13 -5.87 3.99
C TYR A 376 20.57 -5.93 5.46
N THR A 377 19.68 -5.66 6.40
CA THR A 377 19.93 -5.79 7.83
C THR A 377 18.88 -6.69 8.47
N SER A 378 19.29 -7.82 9.02
CA SER A 378 18.49 -8.72 9.83
C SER A 378 19.44 -9.51 10.72
N GLU A 379 19.23 -9.51 12.03
CA GLU A 379 20.02 -10.28 12.98
C GLU A 379 20.02 -11.79 12.62
N GLU A 380 18.86 -12.29 12.16
CA GLU A 380 18.73 -13.66 11.69
C GLU A 380 19.64 -13.95 10.48
N LEU A 381 19.70 -13.02 9.52
CA LEU A 381 20.52 -13.16 8.33
C LEU A 381 22.01 -12.95 8.62
N GLU A 382 22.38 -12.15 9.61
CA GLU A 382 23.74 -12.04 10.09
C GLU A 382 24.20 -13.35 10.72
N ALA A 383 23.40 -13.95 11.60
CA ALA A 383 23.65 -15.25 12.18
C ALA A 383 23.75 -16.35 11.12
N LEU A 384 22.90 -16.30 10.09
CA LEU A 384 22.93 -17.23 8.98
C LEU A 384 24.18 -17.04 8.10
N SER A 385 24.59 -15.79 7.88
CA SER A 385 25.81 -15.44 7.16
C SER A 385 27.05 -16.04 7.81
N GLN A 386 27.14 -16.00 9.13
CA GLN A 386 28.22 -16.62 9.89
C GLN A 386 28.20 -18.15 9.75
N LYS A 387 27.03 -18.79 9.71
CA LYS A 387 26.90 -20.25 9.57
C LYS A 387 27.20 -20.74 8.15
N THR A 388 26.71 -19.99 7.14
CA THR A 388 26.80 -20.39 5.72
C THR A 388 28.04 -19.86 5.02
N THR A 389 28.77 -18.91 5.60
CA THR A 389 29.85 -18.15 4.95
C THR A 389 29.44 -17.35 3.71
N LEU A 390 28.12 -17.23 3.46
CA LEU A 390 27.55 -16.40 2.41
C LEU A 390 27.29 -15.00 2.97
N SER A 391 27.50 -13.96 2.15
CA SER A 391 27.18 -12.59 2.59
C SER A 391 25.68 -12.44 2.87
N VAL A 392 25.33 -11.57 3.83
CA VAL A 392 23.94 -11.21 4.14
C VAL A 392 23.16 -10.80 2.88
N MET A 393 23.81 -10.08 1.97
CA MET A 393 23.24 -9.70 0.67
C MET A 393 22.91 -10.92 -0.19
N THR A 394 23.78 -11.91 -0.28
CA THR A 394 23.53 -13.13 -1.04
C THR A 394 22.36 -13.91 -0.47
N LEU A 395 22.29 -14.03 0.86
CA LEU A 395 21.18 -14.70 1.55
C LEU A 395 19.85 -13.96 1.35
N ASN A 396 19.85 -12.62 1.38
CA ASN A 396 18.66 -11.81 1.11
C ASN A 396 18.17 -11.97 -0.34
N LYS A 397 19.06 -11.91 -1.31
CA LYS A 397 18.72 -12.16 -2.72
C LYS A 397 18.14 -13.57 -2.90
N LEU A 398 18.74 -14.56 -2.23
CA LEU A 398 18.26 -15.94 -2.26
C LEU A 398 16.84 -16.05 -1.67
N LYS A 399 16.61 -15.51 -0.47
CA LYS A 399 15.29 -15.50 0.20
C LYS A 399 14.21 -14.83 -0.66
N SER A 400 14.54 -13.69 -1.26
CA SER A 400 13.65 -12.96 -2.17
C SER A 400 13.36 -13.74 -3.46
N SER A 401 14.36 -14.45 -3.99
CA SER A 401 14.21 -15.29 -5.18
C SER A 401 13.31 -16.49 -4.92
N LEU A 402 13.48 -17.17 -3.79
CA LEU A 402 12.64 -18.30 -3.36
C LEU A 402 11.18 -17.85 -3.17
N LYS A 403 10.97 -16.71 -2.55
CA LYS A 403 9.62 -16.13 -2.37
C LYS A 403 8.93 -15.83 -3.71
N LYS A 404 9.66 -15.37 -4.73
CA LYS A 404 9.13 -15.13 -6.08
C LYS A 404 8.82 -16.42 -6.83
N LEU A 405 9.66 -17.44 -6.66
CA LEU A 405 9.46 -18.75 -7.26
C LEU A 405 8.25 -19.48 -6.69
N ALA A 406 7.80 -19.12 -5.49
CA ALA A 406 6.80 -19.86 -4.71
C ALA A 406 7.14 -21.37 -4.59
N SER A 407 8.45 -21.70 -4.64
CA SER A 407 8.97 -23.06 -4.59
C SER A 407 10.27 -23.09 -3.82
N ASP A 408 10.47 -24.12 -3.01
CA ASP A 408 11.70 -24.38 -2.28
C ASP A 408 12.71 -25.19 -3.12
N GLU A 409 12.25 -25.71 -4.29
CA GLU A 409 13.04 -26.55 -5.18
C GLU A 409 13.47 -25.78 -6.42
N LEU A 410 14.78 -25.79 -6.71
CA LEU A 410 15.33 -25.08 -7.87
C LEU A 410 16.69 -25.63 -8.29
N ASN A 411 17.01 -25.43 -9.57
CA ASN A 411 18.33 -25.74 -10.10
C ASN A 411 19.23 -24.49 -10.21
N ALA A 412 20.52 -24.70 -10.48
CA ALA A 412 21.49 -23.59 -10.54
C ALA A 412 21.21 -22.57 -11.66
N ASN A 413 20.52 -22.95 -12.74
CA ASN A 413 20.20 -22.03 -13.82
C ASN A 413 18.99 -21.16 -13.46
N GLU A 414 18.00 -21.73 -12.80
CA GLU A 414 16.86 -20.97 -12.26
C GLU A 414 17.33 -19.96 -11.23
N LEU A 415 18.15 -20.40 -10.25
CA LEU A 415 18.72 -19.50 -9.27
C LEU A 415 19.54 -18.38 -9.93
N ALA A 416 20.35 -18.71 -10.93
CA ALA A 416 21.13 -17.74 -11.70
C ALA A 416 20.25 -16.68 -12.35
N LYS A 417 19.13 -17.11 -12.95
CA LYS A 417 18.14 -16.22 -13.58
C LYS A 417 17.49 -15.28 -12.56
N TYR A 418 16.97 -15.82 -11.45
CA TYR A 418 16.26 -15.02 -10.45
C TYR A 418 17.19 -14.11 -9.63
N MET A 419 18.40 -14.56 -9.31
CA MET A 419 19.39 -13.74 -8.60
C MET A 419 20.18 -12.80 -9.54
N GLN A 420 20.00 -12.90 -10.85
CA GLN A 420 20.76 -12.15 -11.88
C GLN A 420 22.29 -12.32 -11.72
N ILE A 421 22.72 -13.54 -11.53
CA ILE A 421 24.15 -13.90 -11.37
C ILE A 421 24.56 -14.97 -12.40
N PRO A 422 25.85 -15.09 -12.71
CA PRO A 422 26.33 -16.18 -13.56
C PRO A 422 25.97 -17.56 -12.98
N ALA A 423 25.62 -18.53 -13.84
CA ALA A 423 25.27 -19.90 -13.41
C ALA A 423 26.38 -20.57 -12.58
N ARG A 424 27.66 -20.21 -12.79
CA ARG A 424 28.78 -20.67 -11.98
C ARG A 424 28.69 -20.18 -10.53
N SER A 425 28.29 -18.91 -10.33
CA SER A 425 28.08 -18.31 -9.00
C SER A 425 26.88 -18.93 -8.29
N ALA A 426 25.76 -19.12 -9.00
CA ALA A 426 24.57 -19.79 -8.46
C ALA A 426 24.88 -21.23 -8.00
N ARG A 427 25.66 -21.98 -8.82
CA ARG A 427 26.12 -23.34 -8.45
C ARG A 427 26.95 -23.32 -7.19
N ARG A 428 27.89 -22.38 -7.06
CA ARG A 428 28.72 -22.23 -5.85
C ARG A 428 27.88 -21.97 -4.60
N ILE A 429 26.86 -21.10 -4.71
CA ILE A 429 25.94 -20.79 -3.60
C ILE A 429 25.20 -22.06 -3.18
N LEU A 430 24.60 -22.81 -4.13
CA LEU A 430 23.88 -24.04 -3.83
C LEU A 430 24.77 -25.12 -3.21
N THR A 431 25.99 -25.30 -3.72
CA THR A 431 26.98 -26.23 -3.15
C THR A 431 27.37 -25.81 -1.72
N THR A 432 27.58 -24.52 -1.47
CA THR A 432 27.88 -24.03 -0.11
C THR A 432 26.70 -24.28 0.85
N LEU A 433 25.47 -24.08 0.41
CA LEU A 433 24.29 -24.38 1.22
C LEU A 433 24.13 -25.88 1.47
N GLU A 434 24.41 -26.74 0.47
CA GLU A 434 24.41 -28.21 0.60
C GLU A 434 25.47 -28.64 1.64
N GLU A 435 26.68 -28.14 1.54
CA GLU A 435 27.78 -28.44 2.47
C GLU A 435 27.52 -28.01 3.91
N LYS A 436 26.70 -26.93 4.09
CA LYS A 436 26.35 -26.39 5.40
C LYS A 436 25.01 -26.92 5.95
N GLY A 437 24.35 -27.82 5.22
CA GLY A 437 23.09 -28.45 5.62
C GLY A 437 21.84 -27.57 5.47
N PHE A 438 21.91 -26.51 4.65
CA PHE A 438 20.79 -25.62 4.35
C PHE A 438 20.14 -25.91 2.99
N ALA A 439 20.66 -26.87 2.24
CA ALA A 439 20.07 -27.37 1.01
C ALA A 439 20.33 -28.86 0.86
N GLU A 440 19.43 -29.59 0.24
CA GLU A 440 19.56 -30.99 -0.10
C GLU A 440 19.27 -31.23 -1.58
N VAL A 441 19.94 -32.20 -2.20
CA VAL A 441 19.72 -32.60 -3.59
C VAL A 441 18.53 -33.55 -3.62
N VAL A 442 17.40 -33.12 -4.21
CA VAL A 442 16.15 -33.91 -4.27
C VAL A 442 15.96 -34.61 -5.61
N ALA A 443 16.55 -34.09 -6.69
CA ALA A 443 16.43 -34.67 -8.02
C ALA A 443 17.63 -34.33 -8.93
N GLU A 444 17.75 -35.06 -10.05
CA GLU A 444 18.67 -34.74 -11.14
C GLU A 444 17.88 -34.62 -12.46
N GLU A 445 17.97 -33.45 -13.10
CA GLU A 445 17.37 -33.21 -14.41
C GLU A 445 18.33 -33.49 -15.56
N LYS A 446 17.86 -34.17 -16.60
CA LYS A 446 18.60 -34.38 -17.85
C LYS A 446 17.90 -33.61 -18.99
N PRO A 447 18.19 -32.32 -19.19
CA PRO A 447 17.48 -31.51 -20.20
C PRO A 447 17.78 -31.93 -21.64
N HIS A 448 18.84 -32.70 -21.90
CA HIS A 448 19.22 -33.21 -23.20
C HIS A 448 19.84 -34.61 -23.10
N THR A 449 19.74 -35.38 -24.19
CA THR A 449 20.35 -36.74 -24.32
C THR A 449 21.88 -36.75 -24.19
N ARG A 450 22.56 -35.61 -24.36
CA ARG A 450 24.01 -35.44 -24.15
C ARG A 450 24.23 -34.24 -23.23
N GLY A 451 24.79 -34.48 -22.04
CA GLY A 451 25.14 -33.44 -21.09
C GLY A 451 25.20 -33.98 -19.65
N ARG A 452 25.92 -33.27 -18.76
CA ARG A 452 25.95 -33.61 -17.34
C ARG A 452 24.60 -33.35 -16.69
N PRO A 453 24.03 -34.26 -15.89
CA PRO A 453 22.80 -34.03 -15.15
C PRO A 453 22.85 -32.75 -14.30
N ARG A 454 21.75 -32.08 -14.16
CA ARG A 454 21.61 -30.89 -13.33
C ARG A 454 20.96 -31.28 -12.02
N LYS A 455 21.63 -30.98 -10.92
CA LYS A 455 21.09 -31.18 -9.57
C LYS A 455 19.95 -30.18 -9.33
N VAL A 456 18.84 -30.66 -8.80
CA VAL A 456 17.75 -29.85 -8.24
C VAL A 456 17.91 -29.88 -6.72
N TYR A 457 17.93 -28.70 -6.13
CA TYR A 457 18.15 -28.51 -4.70
C TYR A 457 16.85 -28.06 -4.06
N LYS A 458 16.54 -28.65 -2.91
CA LYS A 458 15.53 -28.15 -1.99
C LYS A 458 16.22 -27.36 -0.91
N ILE A 459 15.80 -26.10 -0.74
CA ILE A 459 16.40 -25.19 0.24
C ILE A 459 15.52 -25.16 1.48
N SER A 460 16.12 -25.41 2.65
CA SER A 460 15.44 -25.31 3.94
C SER A 460 15.02 -23.85 4.19
N PRO A 461 13.79 -23.60 4.71
CA PRO A 461 13.35 -22.24 5.03
C PRO A 461 14.24 -21.60 6.10
N PHE A 462 14.63 -20.34 5.86
CA PHE A 462 15.44 -19.52 6.77
C PHE A 462 14.57 -18.55 7.55
#